data_4a107bda51f1080df52bedb22e64c86a
#
_entry.id   4a107bda51f1080df52bedb22e64c86a
#
_cell.length_a   1.000
_cell.length_b   1.000
_cell.length_c   1.000
_cell.angle_alpha   90.00
_cell.angle_beta   90.00
_cell.angle_gamma   90.00
#
_symmetry.space_group_name_H-M   'P 1'
#
loop_
_entity.id
_entity.type
_entity.pdbx_description
1 polymer ?
#
loop_
_entity_poly.entity_id
_entity_poly.type
_entity_poly.pdbx_seq_one_letter_code
_entity_poly.pdbx_strand_id
1 'polypeptide(L)'
;MALDSLRGLLSHLGFESLSDKDLCEIMDCPAPRMHAGLHAAYVFFQVVEQWAPNRGDSYDLLHAVSATAAEEFVCRDKRLRRLAQSVGGGRPHVLSLEDFIRTL
;
A
#
# COMPACT_ATOMS: atom_id res chain seq x y z
N MET A 1 11.90 10.46 -4.62
CA MET A 1 11.97 8.98 -4.53
C MET A 1 10.66 8.32 -4.95
N ALA A 2 9.54 8.63 -4.32
CA ALA A 2 8.27 8.00 -4.69
C ALA A 2 7.85 8.28 -6.14
N LEU A 3 8.06 9.49 -6.64
CA LEU A 3 7.72 9.85 -8.02
C LEU A 3 8.59 9.13 -9.04
N ASP A 4 9.86 8.92 -8.74
CA ASP A 4 10.76 8.20 -9.65
C ASP A 4 10.38 6.72 -9.76
N SER A 5 10.01 6.11 -8.64
CA SER A 5 9.54 4.73 -8.61
C SER A 5 8.24 4.56 -9.38
N LEU A 6 7.30 5.49 -9.20
CA LEU A 6 6.03 5.50 -9.93
C LEU A 6 6.25 5.71 -11.42
N ARG A 7 7.14 6.65 -11.79
CA ARG A 7 7.49 6.90 -13.19
C ARG A 7 8.06 5.64 -13.85
N GLY A 8 8.95 4.93 -13.16
CA GLY A 8 9.52 3.68 -13.66
C GLY A 8 8.45 2.60 -13.88
N LEU A 9 7.53 2.44 -12.93
CA LEU A 9 6.44 1.49 -13.05
C LEU A 9 5.54 1.82 -14.23
N LEU A 10 5.13 3.09 -14.36
CA LEU A 10 4.24 3.53 -15.43
C LEU A 10 4.90 3.44 -16.80
N SER A 11 6.21 3.69 -16.88
CA SER A 11 6.97 3.51 -18.11
C SER A 11 6.92 2.05 -18.59
N HIS A 12 7.02 1.10 -17.66
CA HIS A 12 6.86 -0.32 -17.95
C HIS A 12 5.48 -0.65 -18.54
N LEU A 13 4.46 0.10 -18.15
CA LEU A 13 3.10 -0.08 -18.62
C LEU A 13 2.79 0.72 -19.89
N GLY A 14 3.77 1.42 -20.45
CA GLY A 14 3.62 2.20 -21.68
C GLY A 14 3.30 3.67 -21.49
N PHE A 15 3.31 4.19 -20.27
CA PHE A 15 3.03 5.60 -19.96
C PHE A 15 4.34 6.37 -19.81
N GLU A 16 4.89 6.88 -20.91
CA GLU A 16 6.24 7.45 -20.93
C GLU A 16 6.32 8.99 -20.82
N SER A 17 5.24 9.71 -21.05
CA SER A 17 5.27 11.18 -21.16
C SER A 17 4.52 11.89 -20.05
N LEU A 18 4.61 11.39 -18.82
CA LEU A 18 3.93 11.97 -17.69
C LEU A 18 4.77 13.04 -17.00
N SER A 19 4.17 14.21 -16.77
CA SER A 19 4.79 15.29 -16.00
C SER A 19 4.77 14.96 -14.49
N ASP A 20 5.58 15.70 -13.72
CA ASP A 20 5.55 15.57 -12.26
C ASP A 20 4.18 15.89 -11.68
N LYS A 21 3.46 16.86 -12.29
CA LYS A 21 2.08 17.17 -11.89
C LYS A 21 1.15 15.97 -12.08
N ASP A 22 1.24 15.31 -13.24
CA ASP A 22 0.43 14.10 -13.51
C ASP A 22 0.73 13.00 -12.51
N LEU A 23 2.00 12.80 -12.18
CA LEU A 23 2.42 11.80 -11.19
C LEU A 23 1.87 12.11 -9.80
N CYS A 24 1.88 13.39 -9.41
CA CYS A 24 1.30 13.81 -8.13
C CYS A 24 -0.21 13.55 -8.09
N GLU A 25 -0.92 13.81 -9.18
CA GLU A 25 -2.34 13.54 -9.27
C GLU A 25 -2.63 12.04 -9.17
N ILE A 26 -1.81 11.20 -9.80
CA ILE A 26 -1.93 9.74 -9.69
C ILE A 26 -1.69 9.30 -8.24
N MET A 27 -0.68 9.88 -7.57
CA MET A 27 -0.36 9.55 -6.18
C MET A 27 -1.44 9.98 -5.20
N ASP A 28 -2.33 10.89 -5.58
CA ASP A 28 -3.48 11.26 -4.77
C ASP A 28 -4.62 10.23 -4.87
N CYS A 29 -4.57 9.35 -5.86
CA CYS A 29 -5.53 8.25 -5.96
C CYS A 29 -5.22 7.16 -4.94
N PRO A 30 -6.26 6.55 -4.30
CA PRO A 30 -6.03 5.58 -3.21
C PRO A 30 -5.20 4.36 -3.60
N ALA A 31 -5.46 3.73 -4.74
CA ALA A 31 -4.77 2.51 -5.12
C ALA A 31 -3.28 2.73 -5.45
N PRO A 32 -2.87 3.69 -6.29
CA PRO A 32 -1.46 3.98 -6.50
C PRO A 32 -0.73 4.42 -5.23
N ARG A 33 -1.38 5.22 -4.38
CA ARG A 33 -0.82 5.63 -3.10
C ARG A 33 -0.55 4.43 -2.20
N MET A 34 -1.52 3.53 -2.08
CA MET A 34 -1.37 2.32 -1.27
C MET A 34 -0.24 1.45 -1.82
N HIS A 35 -0.19 1.25 -3.14
CA HIS A 35 0.86 0.46 -3.77
C HIS A 35 2.26 1.01 -3.46
N ALA A 36 2.49 2.29 -3.72
CA ALA A 36 3.79 2.92 -3.47
C ALA A 36 4.13 2.94 -1.97
N GLY A 37 3.15 3.26 -1.13
CA GLY A 37 3.33 3.31 0.31
C GLY A 37 3.64 1.95 0.93
N LEU A 38 3.00 0.89 0.46
CA LEU A 38 3.26 -0.47 0.94
C LEU A 38 4.67 -0.93 0.56
N HIS A 39 5.11 -0.65 -0.66
CA HIS A 39 6.47 -0.98 -1.05
C HIS A 39 7.50 -0.24 -0.20
N ALA A 40 7.31 1.05 0.02
CA ALA A 40 8.20 1.84 0.86
C ALA A 40 8.23 1.32 2.30
N ALA A 41 7.06 1.05 2.88
CA ALA A 41 6.96 0.51 4.23
C ALA A 41 7.58 -0.88 4.35
N TYR A 42 7.36 -1.73 3.36
CA TYR A 42 7.91 -3.08 3.35
C TYR A 42 9.44 -3.06 3.36
N VAL A 43 10.04 -2.24 2.49
CA VAL A 43 11.50 -2.07 2.47
C VAL A 43 12.00 -1.50 3.79
N PHE A 44 11.32 -0.50 4.33
CA PHE A 44 11.68 0.10 5.61
C PHE A 44 11.71 -0.94 6.74
N PHE A 45 10.68 -1.75 6.87
CA PHE A 45 10.62 -2.77 7.92
C PHE A 45 11.64 -3.89 7.70
N GLN A 46 11.95 -4.24 6.46
CA GLN A 46 13.03 -5.20 6.19
C GLN A 46 14.38 -4.68 6.66
N VAL A 47 14.67 -3.41 6.41
CA VAL A 47 15.97 -2.81 6.74
C VAL A 47 16.06 -2.47 8.24
N VAL A 48 15.05 -1.78 8.77
CA VAL A 48 15.08 -1.26 10.15
C VAL A 48 14.72 -2.32 11.17
N GLU A 49 13.69 -3.12 10.91
CA GLU A 49 13.20 -4.14 11.83
C GLU A 49 13.62 -5.56 11.44
N GLN A 50 14.41 -5.68 10.39
CA GLN A 50 14.98 -6.96 9.94
C GLN A 50 13.90 -8.03 9.64
N TRP A 51 12.78 -7.61 9.06
CA TRP A 51 11.75 -8.54 8.65
C TRP A 51 12.26 -9.44 7.52
N ALA A 52 12.09 -10.75 7.67
CA ALA A 52 12.41 -11.70 6.62
C ALA A 52 11.32 -11.70 5.55
N PRO A 53 11.68 -11.74 4.24
CA PRO A 53 10.69 -11.92 3.18
C PRO A 53 9.91 -13.22 3.35
N ASN A 54 8.61 -13.18 2.99
CA ASN A 54 7.71 -14.32 3.06
C ASN A 54 7.07 -14.53 1.68
N ARG A 55 6.79 -15.79 1.32
CA ARG A 55 6.19 -16.15 0.03
C ARG A 55 4.85 -15.48 -0.22
N GLY A 56 4.06 -15.26 0.82
CA GLY A 56 2.75 -14.65 0.72
C GLY A 56 2.75 -13.13 0.60
N ASP A 57 3.90 -12.47 0.79
CA ASP A 57 3.97 -11.01 0.89
C ASP A 57 3.44 -10.30 -0.36
N SER A 58 3.79 -10.78 -1.55
CA SER A 58 3.33 -10.15 -2.81
C SER A 58 1.81 -10.20 -2.95
N TYR A 59 1.19 -11.32 -2.61
CA TYR A 59 -0.27 -11.47 -2.64
C TYR A 59 -0.94 -10.60 -1.57
N ASP A 60 -0.35 -10.55 -0.38
CA ASP A 60 -0.85 -9.74 0.72
C ASP A 60 -0.85 -8.25 0.36
N LEU A 61 0.24 -7.76 -0.23
CA LEU A 61 0.33 -6.38 -0.69
C LEU A 61 -0.70 -6.08 -1.78
N LEU A 62 -0.90 -7.01 -2.70
CA LEU A 62 -1.90 -6.87 -3.76
C LEU A 62 -3.33 -6.80 -3.20
N HIS A 63 -3.63 -7.62 -2.19
CA HIS A 63 -4.93 -7.58 -1.52
C HIS A 63 -5.16 -6.21 -0.85
N ALA A 64 -4.15 -5.65 -0.20
CA ALA A 64 -4.27 -4.34 0.44
C ALA A 64 -4.51 -3.23 -0.58
N VAL A 65 -3.85 -3.29 -1.75
CA VAL A 65 -4.10 -2.34 -2.84
C VAL A 65 -5.53 -2.47 -3.34
N SER A 66 -6.01 -3.69 -3.54
CA SER A 66 -7.39 -3.94 -3.99
C SER A 66 -8.42 -3.45 -2.97
N ALA A 67 -8.10 -3.52 -1.69
CA ALA A 67 -8.99 -3.10 -0.60
C ALA A 67 -9.22 -1.58 -0.56
N THR A 68 -8.43 -0.78 -1.29
CA THR A 68 -8.62 0.67 -1.32
C THR A 68 -9.96 1.11 -1.91
N ALA A 69 -10.65 0.21 -2.62
CA ALA A 69 -12.01 0.47 -3.10
C ALA A 69 -13.06 0.35 -1.99
N ALA A 70 -12.71 -0.24 -0.86
CA ALA A 70 -13.60 -0.44 0.28
C ALA A 70 -13.38 0.63 1.35
N GLU A 71 -14.33 0.77 2.25
CA GLU A 71 -14.22 1.67 3.40
C GLU A 71 -13.35 1.05 4.49
N GLU A 72 -13.43 -0.24 4.67
CA GLU A 72 -12.71 -0.98 5.71
C GLU A 72 -11.99 -2.18 5.14
N PHE A 73 -10.81 -2.46 5.67
CA PHE A 73 -10.02 -3.64 5.38
C PHE A 73 -9.75 -4.38 6.68
N VAL A 74 -10.44 -5.50 6.86
CA VAL A 74 -10.28 -6.33 8.05
C VAL A 74 -9.19 -7.36 7.79
N CYS A 75 -8.14 -7.32 8.59
CA CYS A 75 -6.96 -8.14 8.37
C CYS A 75 -6.53 -8.84 9.66
N ARG A 76 -6.43 -10.17 9.61
CA ARG A 76 -5.94 -10.97 10.75
C ARG A 76 -4.43 -11.00 10.83
N ASP A 77 -3.74 -10.87 9.72
CA ASP A 77 -2.29 -10.86 9.66
C ASP A 77 -1.75 -9.55 10.25
N LYS A 78 -1.08 -9.65 11.40
CA LYS A 78 -0.54 -8.49 12.11
C LYS A 78 0.48 -7.72 11.27
N ARG A 79 1.28 -8.44 10.51
CA ARG A 79 2.34 -7.86 9.68
C ARG A 79 1.75 -7.03 8.54
N LEU A 80 0.81 -7.62 7.80
CA LEU A 80 0.12 -6.92 6.73
C LEU A 80 -0.68 -5.72 7.25
N ARG A 81 -1.40 -5.91 8.37
CA ARG A 81 -2.14 -4.83 9.00
C ARG A 81 -1.23 -3.66 9.38
N ARG A 82 -0.08 -3.94 9.95
CA ARG A 82 0.89 -2.90 10.31
C ARG A 82 1.41 -2.16 9.09
N LEU A 83 1.71 -2.88 8.00
CA LEU A 83 2.12 -2.27 6.74
C LEU A 83 1.03 -1.35 6.18
N ALA A 84 -0.19 -1.84 6.09
CA ALA A 84 -1.29 -1.07 5.53
C ALA A 84 -1.63 0.16 6.38
N GLN A 85 -1.58 0.04 7.71
CA GLN A 85 -1.81 1.17 8.62
C GLN A 85 -0.73 2.24 8.49
N SER A 86 0.50 1.87 8.19
CA SER A 86 1.60 2.82 8.07
C SER A 86 1.54 3.69 6.82
N VAL A 87 0.76 3.29 5.82
CA VAL A 87 0.59 4.10 4.60
C VAL A 87 -0.24 5.36 4.87
N GLY A 88 -1.25 5.26 5.72
CA GLY A 88 -2.12 6.39 6.01
C GLY A 88 -3.08 6.73 4.87
N GLY A 89 -3.66 7.93 4.92
CA GLY A 89 -4.53 8.42 3.85
C GLY A 89 -6.02 8.19 4.04
N GLY A 90 -6.44 7.64 5.15
CA GLY A 90 -7.85 7.54 5.55
C GLY A 90 -8.64 6.37 4.96
N ARG A 91 -8.26 5.84 3.82
CA ARG A 91 -8.95 4.71 3.19
C ARG A 91 -7.97 3.68 2.63
N PRO A 92 -8.26 2.39 2.81
CA PRO A 92 -9.32 1.86 3.68
C PRO A 92 -8.95 2.05 5.15
N HIS A 93 -9.93 2.03 6.03
CA HIS A 93 -9.68 1.95 7.46
C HIS A 93 -9.28 0.51 7.81
N VAL A 94 -8.05 0.32 8.26
CA VAL A 94 -7.47 -1.01 8.48
C VAL A 94 -7.71 -1.45 9.91
N LEU A 95 -8.41 -2.56 10.09
CA LEU A 95 -8.85 -3.05 11.39
C LEU A 95 -8.45 -4.51 11.59
N SER A 96 -8.25 -4.89 12.85
CA SER A 96 -8.25 -6.30 13.23
C SER A 96 -9.68 -6.84 13.22
N LEU A 97 -9.82 -8.18 13.20
CA LEU A 97 -11.14 -8.80 13.30
C LEU A 97 -11.82 -8.45 14.61
N GLU A 98 -11.06 -8.43 15.70
CA GLU A 98 -11.57 -8.10 17.03
C GLU A 98 -12.13 -6.67 17.07
N ASP A 99 -11.38 -5.71 16.52
CA ASP A 99 -11.82 -4.31 16.47
C ASP A 99 -13.06 -4.15 15.59
N PHE A 100 -13.12 -4.86 14.46
CA PHE A 100 -14.29 -4.84 13.58
C PHE A 100 -15.53 -5.37 14.30
N ILE A 101 -15.41 -6.48 15.02
CA ILE A 101 -16.52 -7.06 15.77
C ILE A 101 -17.04 -6.08 16.82
N ARG A 102 -16.16 -5.32 17.48
CA ARG A 102 -16.55 -4.32 18.46
C ARG A 102 -17.36 -3.17 17.87
N THR A 103 -17.25 -2.92 16.55
CA THR A 103 -18.02 -1.86 15.88
C THR A 103 -19.43 -2.30 15.52
N LEU A 104 -19.73 -3.59 15.61
CA LEU A 104 -21.07 -4.12 15.33
C LEU A 104 -21.96 -3.93 16.56
#